data_4cdfbcdb59887f4bd1be64117bd81d28
#
_entry.id   4cdfbcdb59887f4bd1be64117bd81d28
#
_cell.length_a   1.000
_cell.length_b   1.000
_cell.length_c   1.000
_cell.angle_alpha   90.00
_cell.angle_beta   90.00
_cell.angle_gamma   90.00
#
_symmetry.space_group_name_H-M   'P 1'
#
loop_
_entity.id
_entity.type
_entity.pdbx_description
1 polymer ?
#
loop_
_entity_poly.entity_id
_entity_poly.type
_entity_poly.pdbx_seq_one_letter_code
_entity_poly.pdbx_strand_id
1 'polypeptide(L)'
;MSKTKTRRWLKRTVGWAILLILVMATWVYVGRYGSTPAFVDANGRVIAGSVATMERLRLGGVEQSVVIRGRNGNAPIMIWLHGGPGQDETGLWRHYNSVLEDYFVVVYWVQRGTGRSYSDDIPVNTMRISQFVADLDQLIGVLKSRFGKRQVTIVGHSWGTSFGVAYTQAHPENLAAYVGVGQVVNAAEGEKRSYQFTLDEARRIRNAEAIQELERIGPPPYGMDKILRQRAWLNAFGGAWQRPTTMRELLWTSFKASEMTIYDGIKYMPGQNFSLNALAAENAKVDWLNAATRFQMPVFILAGRFDRNTDANLQHEYFEKIEAPSKQFRWFEKSAHSPPFEEPEAFNAYLIKEVLPVVMARQQNGG
;
A
#
# COMPACT_ATOMS: atom_id res chain seq x y z
N MET A 1 -23.52 -50.62 -23.72
CA MET A 1 -24.03 -49.95 -22.53
C MET A 1 -25.31 -49.24 -22.85
N SER A 2 -26.41 -49.48 -22.09
CA SER A 2 -27.75 -48.90 -22.43
C SER A 2 -27.71 -47.37 -22.26
N LYS A 3 -28.29 -46.63 -23.20
CA LYS A 3 -28.45 -45.16 -23.23
C LYS A 3 -29.00 -44.59 -21.89
N THR A 4 -29.79 -45.38 -21.15
CA THR A 4 -30.36 -45.06 -19.85
C THR A 4 -29.31 -45.06 -18.72
N LYS A 5 -28.31 -45.97 -18.73
CA LYS A 5 -27.23 -46.00 -17.74
C LYS A 5 -26.29 -44.81 -17.89
N THR A 6 -25.94 -44.44 -19.10
CA THR A 6 -25.09 -43.31 -19.44
C THR A 6 -25.76 -41.97 -19.04
N ARG A 7 -27.07 -41.82 -19.28
CA ARG A 7 -27.83 -40.61 -18.88
C ARG A 7 -27.96 -40.47 -17.36
N ARG A 8 -28.10 -41.57 -16.61
CA ARG A 8 -28.10 -41.54 -15.13
C ARG A 8 -26.72 -41.21 -14.56
N TRP A 9 -25.67 -41.75 -15.16
CA TRP A 9 -24.29 -41.46 -14.74
C TRP A 9 -23.97 -39.98 -15.00
N LEU A 10 -24.28 -39.44 -16.18
CA LEU A 10 -24.10 -38.04 -16.52
C LEU A 10 -24.85 -37.10 -15.55
N LYS A 11 -26.13 -37.41 -15.22
CA LYS A 11 -26.89 -36.62 -14.23
C LYS A 11 -26.24 -36.63 -12.85
N ARG A 12 -25.69 -37.77 -12.43
CA ARG A 12 -24.98 -37.87 -11.13
C ARG A 12 -23.67 -37.08 -11.13
N THR A 13 -22.87 -37.16 -12.18
CA THR A 13 -21.60 -36.38 -12.29
C THR A 13 -21.87 -34.88 -12.33
N VAL A 14 -22.88 -34.44 -13.08
CA VAL A 14 -23.32 -33.04 -13.10
C VAL A 14 -23.82 -32.59 -11.71
N GLY A 15 -24.60 -33.42 -11.03
CA GLY A 15 -25.07 -33.14 -9.66
C GLY A 15 -23.93 -32.98 -8.68
N TRP A 16 -22.93 -33.87 -8.73
CA TRP A 16 -21.73 -33.76 -7.87
C TRP A 16 -20.87 -32.53 -8.21
N ALA A 17 -20.76 -32.18 -9.49
CA ALA A 17 -20.03 -30.97 -9.90
C ALA A 17 -20.73 -29.69 -9.39
N ILE A 18 -22.05 -29.62 -9.50
CA ILE A 18 -22.83 -28.51 -8.95
C ILE A 18 -22.67 -28.41 -7.42
N LEU A 19 -22.79 -29.55 -6.73
CA LEU A 19 -22.60 -29.58 -5.26
C LEU A 19 -21.20 -29.10 -4.88
N LEU A 20 -20.16 -29.53 -5.57
CA LEU A 20 -18.80 -29.10 -5.32
C LEU A 20 -18.63 -27.59 -5.54
N ILE A 21 -19.21 -27.05 -6.61
CA ILE A 21 -19.20 -25.60 -6.89
C ILE A 21 -19.91 -24.83 -5.78
N LEU A 22 -21.08 -25.32 -5.31
CA LEU A 22 -21.81 -24.68 -4.22
C LEU A 22 -21.03 -24.71 -2.90
N VAL A 23 -20.41 -25.83 -2.58
CA VAL A 23 -19.56 -25.97 -1.38
C VAL A 23 -18.37 -25.00 -1.46
N MET A 24 -17.70 -24.96 -2.61
CA MET A 24 -16.58 -24.01 -2.83
C MET A 24 -17.05 -22.55 -2.74
N ALA A 25 -18.17 -22.21 -3.36
CA ALA A 25 -18.71 -20.86 -3.30
C ALA A 25 -19.10 -20.46 -1.86
N THR A 26 -19.70 -21.39 -1.11
CA THR A 26 -20.02 -21.19 0.30
C THR A 26 -18.75 -20.99 1.15
N TRP A 27 -17.74 -21.81 0.91
CA TRP A 27 -16.45 -21.70 1.62
C TRP A 27 -15.78 -20.37 1.35
N VAL A 28 -15.71 -19.93 0.08
CA VAL A 28 -15.19 -18.59 -0.30
C VAL A 28 -16.01 -17.48 0.35
N TYR A 29 -17.36 -17.61 0.33
CA TYR A 29 -18.26 -16.62 0.91
C TYR A 29 -18.11 -16.51 2.44
N VAL A 30 -18.03 -17.63 3.15
CA VAL A 30 -17.81 -17.65 4.61
C VAL A 30 -16.41 -17.15 4.96
N GLY A 31 -15.41 -17.56 4.18
CA GLY A 31 -14.01 -17.15 4.39
C GLY A 31 -13.71 -15.69 4.01
N ARG A 32 -14.65 -14.95 3.42
CA ARG A 32 -14.41 -13.58 2.92
C ARG A 32 -14.02 -12.56 3.99
N TYR A 33 -14.31 -12.84 5.23
CA TYR A 33 -13.95 -11.90 6.31
C TYR A 33 -12.48 -12.00 6.72
N GLY A 34 -11.82 -13.12 6.43
CA GLY A 34 -10.46 -13.39 6.90
C GLY A 34 -10.38 -13.54 8.42
N SER A 35 -9.17 -13.68 8.91
CA SER A 35 -8.90 -13.69 10.35
C SER A 35 -7.48 -13.17 10.61
N THR A 36 -7.26 -12.62 11.79
CA THR A 36 -5.91 -12.24 12.23
C THR A 36 -5.61 -12.91 13.56
N PRO A 37 -4.47 -13.63 13.69
CA PRO A 37 -4.16 -14.39 14.89
C PRO A 37 -3.92 -13.45 16.08
N ALA A 38 -4.42 -13.84 17.25
CA ALA A 38 -4.13 -13.14 18.49
C ALA A 38 -2.63 -13.21 18.84
N PHE A 39 -2.14 -12.24 19.58
CA PHE A 39 -0.82 -12.33 20.20
C PHE A 39 -0.89 -13.25 21.43
N VAL A 40 -0.04 -14.25 21.45
CA VAL A 40 0.01 -15.23 22.54
C VAL A 40 1.39 -15.24 23.23
N ASP A 41 1.40 -15.58 24.50
CA ASP A 41 2.61 -15.82 25.27
C ASP A 41 3.23 -17.22 24.98
N ALA A 42 4.32 -17.54 25.62
CA ALA A 42 4.99 -18.82 25.49
C ALA A 42 4.12 -20.04 25.90
N ASN A 43 3.04 -19.81 26.65
CA ASN A 43 2.09 -20.85 27.09
C ASN A 43 0.84 -20.91 26.20
N GLY A 44 0.80 -20.15 25.07
CA GLY A 44 -0.35 -20.08 24.18
C GLY A 44 -1.52 -19.23 24.71
N ARG A 45 -1.34 -18.44 25.79
CA ARG A 45 -2.38 -17.57 26.34
C ARG A 45 -2.33 -16.22 25.63
N VAL A 46 -3.51 -15.66 25.34
CA VAL A 46 -3.61 -14.31 24.75
C VAL A 46 -2.96 -13.29 25.67
N ILE A 47 -2.07 -12.48 25.11
CA ILE A 47 -1.38 -11.41 25.83
C ILE A 47 -2.38 -10.33 26.19
N ALA A 48 -2.55 -10.06 27.49
CA ALA A 48 -3.46 -9.03 27.98
C ALA A 48 -3.06 -7.64 27.45
N GLY A 49 -4.03 -6.88 26.95
CA GLY A 49 -3.79 -5.56 26.37
C GLY A 49 -3.22 -5.56 24.96
N SER A 50 -2.99 -6.74 24.34
CA SER A 50 -2.68 -6.81 22.92
C SER A 50 -3.92 -6.58 22.07
N VAL A 51 -3.71 -6.16 20.82
CA VAL A 51 -4.78 -5.91 19.84
C VAL A 51 -4.51 -6.72 18.58
N ALA A 52 -5.49 -7.49 18.15
CA ALA A 52 -5.48 -8.21 16.88
C ALA A 52 -6.93 -8.27 16.37
N THR A 53 -7.32 -7.31 15.53
CA THR A 53 -8.67 -7.21 14.99
C THR A 53 -8.67 -7.03 13.48
N MET A 54 -9.68 -7.58 12.84
CA MET A 54 -10.03 -7.36 11.45
C MET A 54 -11.47 -6.88 11.42
N GLU A 55 -11.70 -5.70 10.86
CA GLU A 55 -13.03 -5.08 10.92
C GLU A 55 -13.32 -4.26 9.65
N ARG A 56 -14.58 -3.92 9.47
CA ARG A 56 -15.03 -3.00 8.43
C ARG A 56 -15.53 -1.73 9.08
N LEU A 57 -14.98 -0.61 8.63
CA LEU A 57 -15.40 0.72 9.06
C LEU A 57 -16.07 1.44 7.89
N ARG A 58 -17.15 2.16 8.18
CA ARG A 58 -17.81 3.00 7.20
C ARG A 58 -17.12 4.36 7.17
N LEU A 59 -16.22 4.56 6.20
CA LEU A 59 -15.43 5.77 6.03
C LEU A 59 -15.86 6.46 4.73
N GLY A 60 -16.22 7.73 4.80
CA GLY A 60 -16.71 8.50 3.65
C GLY A 60 -17.88 7.83 2.92
N GLY A 61 -18.77 7.17 3.66
CA GLY A 61 -19.94 6.49 3.11
C GLY A 61 -19.69 5.10 2.50
N VAL A 62 -18.43 4.62 2.45
CA VAL A 62 -18.04 3.31 1.90
C VAL A 62 -17.48 2.41 3.01
N GLU A 63 -17.85 1.13 3.00
CA GLU A 63 -17.24 0.14 3.89
C GLU A 63 -15.81 -0.15 3.47
N GLN A 64 -14.86 0.07 4.38
CA GLN A 64 -13.45 -0.16 4.16
C GLN A 64 -12.87 -1.10 5.22
N SER A 65 -12.03 -2.02 4.80
CA SER A 65 -11.43 -3.01 5.69
C SER A 65 -10.21 -2.43 6.40
N VAL A 66 -10.11 -2.73 7.69
CA VAL A 66 -8.99 -2.32 8.52
C VAL A 66 -8.54 -3.51 9.35
N VAL A 67 -7.23 -3.77 9.34
CA VAL A 67 -6.59 -4.72 10.26
C VAL A 67 -5.78 -3.92 11.27
N ILE A 68 -5.98 -4.16 12.54
CA ILE A 68 -5.31 -3.44 13.64
C ILE A 68 -4.56 -4.45 14.48
N ARG A 69 -3.26 -4.29 14.60
CA ARG A 69 -2.40 -5.23 15.31
C ARG A 69 -1.36 -4.52 16.17
N GLY A 70 -1.18 -5.00 17.40
CA GLY A 70 -0.16 -4.51 18.30
C GLY A 70 -0.05 -5.41 19.53
N ARG A 71 1.15 -5.82 19.88
CA ARG A 71 1.41 -6.60 21.11
C ARG A 71 1.07 -5.82 22.38
N ASN A 72 1.12 -4.50 22.29
CA ASN A 72 0.72 -3.57 23.35
C ASN A 72 -0.23 -2.51 22.77
N GLY A 73 -1.50 -2.54 23.16
CA GLY A 73 -2.51 -1.56 22.73
C GLY A 73 -2.23 -0.12 23.18
N ASN A 74 -1.31 0.08 24.15
CA ASN A 74 -0.85 1.39 24.56
C ASN A 74 0.34 1.93 23.74
N ALA A 75 0.89 1.16 22.79
CA ALA A 75 1.95 1.62 21.91
C ALA A 75 1.48 2.78 20.99
N PRO A 76 2.38 3.57 20.41
CA PRO A 76 2.04 4.57 19.40
C PRO A 76 1.32 3.94 18.21
N ILE A 77 0.32 4.66 17.66
CA ILE A 77 -0.40 4.20 16.46
C ILE A 77 0.43 4.54 15.21
N MET A 78 0.58 3.56 14.33
CA MET A 78 1.18 3.71 13.01
C MET A 78 0.21 3.22 11.93
N ILE A 79 -0.18 4.10 11.00
CA ILE A 79 -1.10 3.77 9.91
C ILE A 79 -0.29 3.60 8.63
N TRP A 80 -0.42 2.43 8.00
CA TRP A 80 0.13 2.15 6.69
C TRP A 80 -0.83 2.61 5.59
N LEU A 81 -0.35 3.54 4.75
CA LEU A 81 -1.05 4.02 3.57
C LEU A 81 -0.43 3.34 2.35
N HIS A 82 -1.09 2.28 1.86
CA HIS A 82 -0.56 1.44 0.78
C HIS A 82 -0.47 2.16 -0.58
N GLY A 83 0.34 1.60 -1.45
CA GLY A 83 0.58 2.07 -2.80
C GLY A 83 -0.48 1.69 -3.85
N GLY A 84 -0.10 1.80 -5.10
CA GLY A 84 -0.93 1.53 -6.26
C GLY A 84 -1.18 2.78 -7.10
N PRO A 85 -2.37 3.43 -7.09
CA PRO A 85 -3.53 3.19 -6.23
C PRO A 85 -4.17 1.82 -6.43
N GLY A 86 -4.85 1.33 -5.37
CA GLY A 86 -5.60 0.08 -5.44
C GLY A 86 -4.80 -1.21 -5.20
N GLN A 87 -3.58 -1.11 -4.68
CA GLN A 87 -2.74 -2.27 -4.36
C GLN A 87 -2.77 -2.54 -2.86
N ASP A 88 -3.56 -3.55 -2.43
CA ASP A 88 -3.55 -3.98 -1.03
C ASP A 88 -2.20 -4.63 -0.68
N GLU A 89 -1.46 -3.97 0.19
CA GLU A 89 -0.14 -4.41 0.65
C GLU A 89 -0.19 -5.10 2.01
N THR A 90 -1.38 -5.33 2.59
CA THR A 90 -1.53 -5.94 3.92
C THR A 90 -0.77 -7.24 4.05
N GLY A 91 -0.90 -8.15 3.08
CA GLY A 91 -0.22 -9.44 3.13
C GLY A 91 1.29 -9.33 3.00
N LEU A 92 1.80 -8.43 2.15
CA LEU A 92 3.24 -8.18 2.03
C LEU A 92 3.81 -7.59 3.32
N TRP A 93 3.12 -6.57 3.87
CA TRP A 93 3.55 -5.97 5.12
C TRP A 93 3.58 -6.99 6.26
N ARG A 94 2.53 -7.79 6.39
CA ARG A 94 2.46 -8.86 7.40
C ARG A 94 3.60 -9.88 7.25
N HIS A 95 4.01 -10.16 6.03
CA HIS A 95 5.11 -11.10 5.77
C HIS A 95 6.48 -10.51 6.13
N TYR A 96 6.73 -9.24 5.79
CA TYR A 96 8.06 -8.63 5.90
C TYR A 96 8.25 -7.74 7.14
N ASN A 97 7.18 -7.14 7.66
CA ASN A 97 7.28 -6.05 8.62
C ASN A 97 6.47 -6.27 9.91
N SER A 98 5.99 -7.51 10.15
CA SER A 98 5.17 -7.83 11.33
C SER A 98 5.89 -7.57 12.67
N VAL A 99 7.21 -7.53 12.70
CA VAL A 99 7.99 -7.17 13.90
C VAL A 99 7.65 -5.77 14.42
N LEU A 100 7.17 -4.87 13.56
CA LEU A 100 6.76 -3.52 13.98
C LEU A 100 5.52 -3.54 14.90
N GLU A 101 4.73 -4.62 14.90
CA GLU A 101 3.60 -4.81 15.79
C GLU A 101 4.00 -5.02 17.27
N ASP A 102 5.27 -5.30 17.53
CA ASP A 102 5.82 -5.36 18.89
C ASP A 102 6.08 -3.94 19.47
N TYR A 103 6.18 -2.92 18.61
CA TYR A 103 6.55 -1.55 18.95
C TYR A 103 5.45 -0.52 18.71
N PHE A 104 4.53 -0.81 17.80
CA PHE A 104 3.41 0.05 17.40
C PHE A 104 2.09 -0.70 17.46
N VAL A 105 1.01 0.04 17.57
CA VAL A 105 -0.30 -0.42 17.09
C VAL A 105 -0.32 -0.13 15.59
N VAL A 106 -0.05 -1.15 14.78
CA VAL A 106 -0.02 -1.03 13.32
C VAL A 106 -1.43 -1.17 12.75
N VAL A 107 -1.81 -0.23 11.92
CA VAL A 107 -3.11 -0.17 11.25
C VAL A 107 -2.90 -0.36 9.75
N TYR A 108 -3.36 -1.46 9.23
CA TYR A 108 -3.38 -1.78 7.80
C TYR A 108 -4.73 -1.38 7.24
N TRP A 109 -4.77 -0.26 6.57
CA TRP A 109 -6.00 0.26 5.99
C TRP A 109 -6.08 -0.12 4.50
N VAL A 110 -7.02 -1.01 4.17
CA VAL A 110 -7.36 -1.31 2.78
C VAL A 110 -8.26 -0.19 2.26
N GLN A 111 -7.66 0.72 1.52
CA GLN A 111 -8.29 1.98 1.09
C GLN A 111 -9.49 1.76 0.17
N ARG A 112 -10.35 2.76 0.07
CA ARG A 112 -11.48 2.85 -0.86
C ARG A 112 -11.09 2.34 -2.27
N GLY A 113 -11.91 1.47 -2.85
CA GLY A 113 -11.70 0.94 -4.19
C GLY A 113 -10.61 -0.14 -4.32
N THR A 114 -10.05 -0.61 -3.19
CA THR A 114 -8.95 -1.57 -3.16
C THR A 114 -9.41 -2.90 -2.59
N GLY A 115 -9.01 -4.02 -3.21
CA GLY A 115 -9.19 -5.36 -2.66
C GLY A 115 -10.57 -5.59 -2.05
N ARG A 116 -10.63 -6.01 -0.77
CA ARG A 116 -11.91 -6.23 -0.05
C ARG A 116 -12.71 -4.97 0.25
N SER A 117 -12.13 -3.77 0.09
CA SER A 117 -12.82 -2.49 0.17
C SER A 117 -13.35 -2.01 -1.18
N TYR A 118 -13.19 -2.80 -2.24
CA TYR A 118 -13.77 -2.54 -3.55
C TYR A 118 -15.20 -3.09 -3.65
N SER A 119 -16.10 -2.26 -4.17
CA SER A 119 -17.45 -2.62 -4.62
C SER A 119 -17.76 -1.86 -5.92
N ASP A 120 -18.56 -2.46 -6.79
CA ASP A 120 -19.04 -1.81 -8.01
C ASP A 120 -19.97 -0.61 -7.72
N ASP A 121 -20.48 -0.50 -6.48
CA ASP A 121 -21.32 0.61 -6.03
C ASP A 121 -20.55 1.87 -5.62
N ILE A 122 -19.20 1.83 -5.60
CA ILE A 122 -18.39 3.01 -5.25
C ILE A 122 -18.53 4.08 -6.34
N PRO A 123 -19.09 5.26 -6.03
CA PRO A 123 -19.24 6.30 -7.03
C PRO A 123 -17.87 6.80 -7.51
N VAL A 124 -17.62 6.74 -8.82
CA VAL A 124 -16.32 7.12 -9.43
C VAL A 124 -15.93 8.56 -9.07
N ASN A 125 -16.88 9.48 -8.96
CA ASN A 125 -16.62 10.87 -8.58
C ASN A 125 -16.13 11.05 -7.13
N THR A 126 -16.17 9.99 -6.30
CA THR A 126 -15.57 9.97 -4.95
C THR A 126 -14.12 9.49 -4.96
N MET A 127 -13.62 9.00 -6.09
CA MET A 127 -12.21 8.59 -6.25
C MET A 127 -11.36 9.83 -6.55
N ARG A 128 -11.01 10.57 -5.50
CA ARG A 128 -10.21 11.80 -5.54
C ARG A 128 -9.41 11.97 -4.26
N ILE A 129 -8.26 12.60 -4.33
CA ILE A 129 -7.33 12.79 -3.20
C ILE A 129 -8.03 13.35 -1.96
N SER A 130 -8.88 14.36 -2.14
CA SER A 130 -9.64 14.96 -1.02
C SER A 130 -10.57 13.99 -0.30
N GLN A 131 -11.10 12.98 -0.99
CA GLN A 131 -11.92 11.96 -0.34
C GLN A 131 -11.07 10.96 0.45
N PHE A 132 -9.88 10.58 -0.05
CA PHE A 132 -8.95 9.75 0.72
C PHE A 132 -8.45 10.47 1.97
N VAL A 133 -8.24 11.78 1.90
CA VAL A 133 -7.94 12.63 3.07
C VAL A 133 -9.08 12.59 4.08
N ALA A 134 -10.33 12.75 3.64
CA ALA A 134 -11.50 12.69 4.52
C ALA A 134 -11.73 11.29 5.14
N ASP A 135 -11.50 10.23 4.37
CA ASP A 135 -11.59 8.85 4.87
C ASP A 135 -10.50 8.59 5.93
N LEU A 136 -9.27 9.07 5.69
CA LEU A 136 -8.17 8.95 6.64
C LEU A 136 -8.44 9.71 7.93
N ASP A 137 -9.03 10.92 7.84
CA ASP A 137 -9.39 11.71 9.01
C ASP A 137 -10.43 11.00 9.88
N GLN A 138 -11.47 10.42 9.26
CA GLN A 138 -12.45 9.60 9.97
C GLN A 138 -11.80 8.36 10.62
N LEU A 139 -10.90 7.67 9.92
CA LEU A 139 -10.17 6.54 10.48
C LEU A 139 -9.34 6.97 11.68
N ILE A 140 -8.59 8.05 11.57
CA ILE A 140 -7.77 8.61 12.66
C ILE A 140 -8.64 8.99 13.87
N GLY A 141 -9.80 9.60 13.64
CA GLY A 141 -10.77 9.91 14.68
C GLY A 141 -11.21 8.67 15.48
N VAL A 142 -11.56 7.60 14.77
CA VAL A 142 -11.91 6.30 15.39
C VAL A 142 -10.76 5.72 16.20
N LEU A 143 -9.54 5.74 15.64
CA LEU A 143 -8.36 5.19 16.30
C LEU A 143 -7.96 6.00 17.53
N LYS A 144 -7.96 7.33 17.43
CA LYS A 144 -7.67 8.24 18.57
C LYS A 144 -8.63 8.01 19.73
N SER A 145 -9.92 7.90 19.43
CA SER A 145 -10.96 7.62 20.43
C SER A 145 -10.76 6.24 21.10
N ARG A 146 -10.53 5.20 20.27
CA ARG A 146 -10.39 3.81 20.76
C ARG A 146 -9.16 3.61 21.66
N PHE A 147 -8.04 4.18 21.29
CA PHE A 147 -6.76 3.96 21.97
C PHE A 147 -6.35 5.11 22.91
N GLY A 148 -7.17 6.12 23.08
CA GLY A 148 -6.86 7.26 23.95
C GLY A 148 -5.64 8.05 23.47
N LYS A 149 -5.37 8.09 22.15
CA LYS A 149 -4.21 8.77 21.57
C LYS A 149 -4.59 10.13 21.01
N ARG A 150 -3.71 11.11 21.15
CA ARG A 150 -3.90 12.46 20.59
C ARG A 150 -3.43 12.57 19.14
N GLN A 151 -2.37 11.82 18.81
CA GLN A 151 -1.71 11.86 17.52
C GLN A 151 -1.36 10.44 17.05
N VAL A 152 -1.24 10.28 15.74
CA VAL A 152 -0.81 9.05 15.07
C VAL A 152 0.40 9.31 14.18
N THR A 153 1.11 8.26 13.81
CA THR A 153 2.13 8.31 12.75
C THR A 153 1.52 7.75 11.47
N ILE A 154 1.69 8.43 10.35
CA ILE A 154 1.36 7.89 9.02
C ILE A 154 2.63 7.53 8.26
N VAL A 155 2.62 6.34 7.67
CA VAL A 155 3.68 5.82 6.79
C VAL A 155 3.04 5.57 5.43
N GLY A 156 3.34 6.43 4.47
CA GLY A 156 2.82 6.31 3.10
C GLY A 156 3.81 5.63 2.19
N HIS A 157 3.34 4.74 1.31
CA HIS A 157 4.12 4.14 0.25
C HIS A 157 3.57 4.55 -1.11
N SER A 158 4.45 5.05 -2.01
CA SER A 158 4.05 5.35 -3.39
C SER A 158 2.78 6.23 -3.45
N TRP A 159 1.67 5.78 -4.07
CA TRP A 159 0.37 6.45 -4.05
C TRP A 159 -0.04 6.90 -2.64
N GLY A 160 0.21 6.10 -1.61
CA GLY A 160 -0.09 6.45 -0.22
C GLY A 160 0.57 7.76 0.23
N THR A 161 1.69 8.15 -0.39
CA THR A 161 2.34 9.43 -0.11
C THR A 161 1.62 10.60 -0.77
N SER A 162 0.92 10.38 -1.90
CA SER A 162 0.20 11.45 -2.60
C SER A 162 -0.88 12.07 -1.73
N PHE A 163 -1.78 11.26 -1.14
CA PHE A 163 -2.79 11.80 -0.23
C PHE A 163 -2.27 11.92 1.22
N GLY A 164 -1.20 11.19 1.58
CA GLY A 164 -0.52 11.33 2.86
C GLY A 164 0.03 12.75 3.05
N VAL A 165 0.72 13.32 2.06
CA VAL A 165 1.17 14.73 2.07
C VAL A 165 -0.04 15.67 2.13
N ALA A 166 -1.10 15.44 1.33
CA ALA A 166 -2.31 16.26 1.41
C ALA A 166 -2.92 16.25 2.82
N TYR A 167 -2.92 15.09 3.50
CA TYR A 167 -3.38 14.98 4.89
C TYR A 167 -2.49 15.77 5.86
N THR A 168 -1.17 15.74 5.70
CA THR A 168 -0.25 16.51 6.57
C THR A 168 -0.50 18.03 6.48
N GLN A 169 -0.94 18.51 5.34
CA GLN A 169 -1.26 19.92 5.13
C GLN A 169 -2.64 20.29 5.71
N ALA A 170 -3.61 19.39 5.63
CA ALA A 170 -4.99 19.63 6.08
C ALA A 170 -5.16 19.43 7.60
N HIS A 171 -4.48 18.43 8.18
CA HIS A 171 -4.68 17.98 9.57
C HIS A 171 -3.35 17.74 10.31
N PRO A 172 -2.42 18.71 10.35
CA PRO A 172 -1.11 18.52 10.98
C PRO A 172 -1.18 18.21 12.48
N GLU A 173 -2.23 18.68 13.16
CA GLU A 173 -2.47 18.48 14.60
C GLU A 173 -2.68 17.01 14.97
N ASN A 174 -3.14 16.20 14.04
CA ASN A 174 -3.39 14.78 14.25
C ASN A 174 -2.12 13.90 14.17
N LEU A 175 -0.98 14.49 13.76
CA LEU A 175 0.20 13.73 13.39
C LEU A 175 1.37 13.90 14.35
N ALA A 176 1.89 12.79 14.85
CA ALA A 176 3.14 12.71 15.59
C ALA A 176 4.36 12.74 14.65
N ALA A 177 4.26 12.10 13.49
CA ALA A 177 5.26 12.10 12.42
C ALA A 177 4.64 11.70 11.07
N TYR A 178 5.31 12.10 9.99
CA TYR A 178 5.08 11.64 8.62
C TYR A 178 6.29 10.88 8.10
N VAL A 179 6.06 9.71 7.50
CA VAL A 179 7.09 8.90 6.83
C VAL A 179 6.65 8.67 5.39
N GLY A 180 7.41 9.18 4.41
CA GLY A 180 7.19 8.95 2.99
C GLY A 180 8.18 7.90 2.45
N VAL A 181 7.67 6.82 1.86
CA VAL A 181 8.45 5.73 1.25
C VAL A 181 8.13 5.70 -0.23
N GLY A 182 9.16 5.75 -1.09
CA GLY A 182 8.94 5.88 -2.53
C GLY A 182 8.04 7.10 -2.82
N GLN A 183 8.43 8.25 -2.25
CA GLN A 183 7.63 9.48 -2.19
C GLN A 183 7.28 10.00 -3.59
N VAL A 184 5.99 10.11 -3.88
CA VAL A 184 5.50 10.85 -5.05
C VAL A 184 5.70 12.35 -4.81
N VAL A 185 6.44 13.02 -5.69
CA VAL A 185 6.84 14.42 -5.52
C VAL A 185 6.15 15.31 -6.54
N ASN A 186 6.45 15.10 -7.81
CA ASN A 186 5.84 15.74 -8.95
C ASN A 186 5.57 14.65 -10.00
N ALA A 187 4.29 14.39 -10.26
CA ALA A 187 3.91 13.26 -11.12
C ALA A 187 4.42 13.42 -12.55
N ALA A 188 4.33 14.62 -13.12
CA ALA A 188 4.76 14.87 -14.49
C ALA A 188 6.28 14.71 -14.66
N GLU A 189 7.06 15.30 -13.76
CA GLU A 189 8.53 15.20 -13.81
C GLU A 189 8.99 13.77 -13.47
N GLY A 190 8.34 13.09 -12.51
CA GLY A 190 8.63 11.69 -12.16
C GLY A 190 8.40 10.76 -13.36
N GLU A 191 7.28 10.90 -14.07
CA GLU A 191 6.99 10.10 -15.27
C GLU A 191 8.01 10.36 -16.38
N LYS A 192 8.41 11.61 -16.59
CA LYS A 192 9.43 11.98 -17.57
C LYS A 192 10.77 11.32 -17.26
N ARG A 193 11.23 11.41 -16.00
CA ARG A 193 12.51 10.78 -15.56
C ARG A 193 12.45 9.26 -15.65
N SER A 194 11.33 8.66 -15.25
CA SER A 194 11.08 7.21 -15.35
C SER A 194 11.14 6.71 -16.79
N TYR A 195 10.46 7.41 -17.71
CA TYR A 195 10.50 7.08 -19.14
C TYR A 195 11.91 7.20 -19.71
N GLN A 196 12.61 8.32 -19.43
CA GLN A 196 13.96 8.56 -19.92
C GLN A 196 14.93 7.48 -19.44
N PHE A 197 14.91 7.18 -18.12
CA PHE A 197 15.73 6.09 -17.57
C PHE A 197 15.46 4.76 -18.28
N THR A 198 14.20 4.40 -18.47
CA THR A 198 13.84 3.13 -19.09
C THR A 198 14.32 3.02 -20.53
N LEU A 199 14.19 4.10 -21.31
CA LEU A 199 14.67 4.15 -22.71
C LEU A 199 16.21 4.12 -22.79
N ASP A 200 16.89 4.88 -21.91
CA ASP A 200 18.35 4.91 -21.88
C ASP A 200 18.94 3.56 -21.47
N GLU A 201 18.31 2.89 -20.50
CA GLU A 201 18.72 1.55 -20.09
C GLU A 201 18.48 0.51 -21.19
N ALA A 202 17.35 0.57 -21.90
CA ALA A 202 17.10 -0.28 -23.07
C ALA A 202 18.17 -0.10 -24.15
N ARG A 203 18.58 1.14 -24.41
CA ARG A 203 19.67 1.48 -25.37
C ARG A 203 21.03 1.00 -24.88
N ARG A 204 21.33 1.21 -23.60
CA ARG A 204 22.60 0.78 -22.99
C ARG A 204 22.83 -0.71 -23.12
N ILE A 205 21.77 -1.53 -22.87
CA ILE A 205 21.85 -3.01 -22.98
C ILE A 205 21.53 -3.51 -24.41
N ARG A 206 21.24 -2.61 -25.35
CA ARG A 206 20.90 -2.91 -26.75
C ARG A 206 19.69 -3.83 -26.90
N ASN A 207 18.65 -3.66 -26.07
CA ASN A 207 17.41 -4.40 -26.17
C ASN A 207 16.51 -3.80 -27.26
N ALA A 208 16.56 -4.36 -28.46
CA ALA A 208 15.84 -3.83 -29.62
C ALA A 208 14.30 -3.83 -29.43
N GLU A 209 13.74 -4.83 -28.76
CA GLU A 209 12.30 -4.92 -28.48
C GLU A 209 11.86 -3.79 -27.53
N ALA A 210 12.59 -3.61 -26.45
CA ALA A 210 12.29 -2.54 -25.46
C ALA A 210 12.43 -1.15 -26.10
N ILE A 211 13.47 -0.92 -26.90
CA ILE A 211 13.67 0.36 -27.61
C ILE A 211 12.48 0.63 -28.54
N GLN A 212 12.12 -0.34 -29.38
CA GLN A 212 11.00 -0.18 -30.32
C GLN A 212 9.67 0.08 -29.60
N GLU A 213 9.40 -0.64 -28.50
CA GLU A 213 8.16 -0.45 -27.75
C GLU A 213 8.14 0.90 -27.04
N LEU A 214 9.23 1.29 -26.37
CA LEU A 214 9.31 2.57 -25.66
C LEU A 214 9.25 3.77 -26.60
N GLU A 215 9.88 3.70 -27.78
CA GLU A 215 9.78 4.76 -28.81
C GLU A 215 8.34 4.84 -29.38
N ARG A 216 7.61 3.70 -29.49
CA ARG A 216 6.19 3.71 -29.88
C ARG A 216 5.29 4.27 -28.77
N ILE A 217 5.58 4.01 -27.49
CA ILE A 217 4.91 4.63 -26.34
C ILE A 217 5.07 6.15 -26.41
N GLY A 218 6.29 6.60 -26.68
CA GLY A 218 6.68 8.02 -26.66
C GLY A 218 6.81 8.59 -25.23
N PRO A 219 7.28 9.83 -25.11
CA PRO A 219 7.38 10.50 -23.79
C PRO A 219 6.00 10.80 -23.21
N PRO A 220 5.89 10.93 -21.85
CA PRO A 220 4.66 11.36 -21.21
C PRO A 220 4.25 12.79 -21.65
N PRO A 221 2.94 13.18 -21.51
CA PRO A 221 1.87 12.41 -20.89
C PRO A 221 1.28 11.32 -21.80
N TYR A 222 0.96 10.18 -21.20
CA TYR A 222 0.33 9.07 -21.89
C TYR A 222 -0.73 8.38 -21.02
N GLY A 223 -1.63 7.61 -21.67
CA GLY A 223 -2.70 6.90 -20.99
C GLY A 223 -2.21 5.69 -20.17
N MET A 224 -3.12 5.13 -19.37
CA MET A 224 -2.82 4.05 -18.43
C MET A 224 -2.26 2.79 -19.10
N ASP A 225 -2.73 2.45 -20.31
CA ASP A 225 -2.23 1.32 -21.10
C ASP A 225 -0.73 1.45 -21.41
N LYS A 226 -0.29 2.65 -21.76
CA LYS A 226 1.12 2.96 -22.03
C LYS A 226 1.95 2.98 -20.74
N ILE A 227 1.40 3.52 -19.64
CA ILE A 227 2.05 3.48 -18.32
C ILE A 227 2.37 2.03 -17.94
N LEU A 228 1.40 1.12 -18.04
CA LEU A 228 1.60 -0.28 -17.66
C LEU A 228 2.70 -0.97 -18.48
N ARG A 229 2.78 -0.68 -19.79
CA ARG A 229 3.85 -1.20 -20.66
C ARG A 229 5.22 -0.63 -20.29
N GLN A 230 5.30 0.68 -20.10
CA GLN A 230 6.54 1.32 -19.65
C GLN A 230 7.00 0.76 -18.28
N ARG A 231 6.06 0.53 -17.34
CA ARG A 231 6.36 -0.07 -16.02
C ARG A 231 6.84 -1.52 -16.11
N ALA A 232 6.39 -2.29 -17.09
CA ALA A 232 6.91 -3.64 -17.33
C ALA A 232 8.41 -3.60 -17.66
N TRP A 233 8.83 -2.70 -18.56
CA TRP A 233 10.24 -2.49 -18.88
C TRP A 233 11.03 -1.89 -17.72
N LEU A 234 10.46 -0.91 -17.01
CA LEU A 234 11.08 -0.34 -15.81
C LEU A 234 11.39 -1.43 -14.78
N ASN A 235 10.44 -2.34 -14.52
CA ASN A 235 10.63 -3.48 -13.63
C ASN A 235 11.69 -4.45 -14.15
N ALA A 236 11.68 -4.75 -15.44
CA ALA A 236 12.66 -5.63 -16.06
C ALA A 236 14.09 -5.08 -15.94
N PHE A 237 14.24 -3.76 -15.87
CA PHE A 237 15.53 -3.06 -15.74
C PHE A 237 15.90 -2.68 -14.30
N GLY A 238 15.17 -3.20 -13.31
CA GLY A 238 15.48 -2.98 -11.89
C GLY A 238 15.07 -1.61 -11.33
N GLY A 239 14.30 -0.82 -12.07
CA GLY A 239 13.89 0.53 -11.65
C GLY A 239 12.63 0.59 -10.78
N ALA A 240 11.82 -0.47 -10.77
CA ALA A 240 10.65 -0.61 -9.88
C ALA A 240 10.95 -1.58 -8.72
N TRP A 241 11.60 -2.67 -8.99
CA TRP A 241 12.17 -3.63 -8.04
C TRP A 241 13.61 -3.88 -8.46
N GLN A 242 14.54 -3.87 -7.50
CA GLN A 242 15.96 -4.14 -7.81
C GLN A 242 16.14 -5.56 -8.33
N ARG A 243 15.41 -6.52 -7.79
CA ARG A 243 15.21 -7.83 -8.38
C ARG A 243 13.86 -7.84 -9.09
N PRO A 244 13.84 -8.12 -10.42
CA PRO A 244 12.58 -8.22 -11.15
C PRO A 244 11.59 -9.16 -10.45
N THR A 245 10.43 -8.64 -10.13
CA THR A 245 9.41 -9.31 -9.33
C THR A 245 8.11 -9.33 -10.11
N THR A 246 7.43 -10.48 -10.15
CA THR A 246 6.16 -10.63 -10.85
C THR A 246 4.98 -10.40 -9.91
N MET A 247 3.85 -9.95 -10.45
CA MET A 247 2.60 -9.84 -9.71
C MET A 247 2.21 -11.18 -9.05
N ARG A 248 2.49 -12.31 -9.71
CA ARG A 248 2.23 -13.64 -9.15
C ARG A 248 3.04 -13.90 -7.88
N GLU A 249 4.31 -13.51 -7.85
CA GLU A 249 5.18 -13.65 -6.66
C GLU A 249 4.70 -12.77 -5.51
N LEU A 250 4.31 -11.53 -5.80
CA LEU A 250 3.77 -10.61 -4.80
C LEU A 250 2.46 -11.15 -4.20
N LEU A 251 1.53 -11.60 -5.04
CA LEU A 251 0.28 -12.21 -4.58
C LEU A 251 0.54 -13.48 -3.78
N TRP A 252 1.41 -14.39 -4.27
CA TRP A 252 1.76 -15.61 -3.55
C TRP A 252 2.34 -15.32 -2.17
N THR A 253 3.19 -14.29 -2.06
CA THR A 253 3.74 -13.86 -0.77
C THR A 253 2.66 -13.25 0.12
N SER A 254 1.78 -12.41 -0.44
CA SER A 254 0.65 -11.83 0.30
C SER A 254 -0.28 -12.89 0.88
N PHE A 255 -0.57 -13.95 0.13
CA PHE A 255 -1.44 -15.04 0.58
C PHE A 255 -0.83 -15.97 1.65
N LYS A 256 0.42 -15.76 2.05
CA LYS A 256 0.98 -16.42 3.24
C LYS A 256 0.46 -15.81 4.54
N ALA A 257 -0.06 -14.59 4.50
CA ALA A 257 -0.67 -13.94 5.64
C ALA A 257 -2.11 -14.45 5.85
N SER A 258 -2.48 -14.77 7.09
CA SER A 258 -3.80 -15.27 7.47
C SER A 258 -4.93 -14.27 7.23
N GLU A 259 -4.58 -13.00 7.12
CA GLU A 259 -5.49 -11.90 6.82
C GLU A 259 -5.99 -11.94 5.36
N MET A 260 -5.21 -12.57 4.47
CA MET A 260 -5.54 -12.64 3.04
C MET A 260 -6.38 -13.88 2.74
N THR A 261 -7.45 -13.71 1.97
CA THR A 261 -8.40 -14.76 1.61
C THR A 261 -8.52 -14.91 0.09
N ILE A 262 -9.13 -16.02 -0.36
CA ILE A 262 -9.44 -16.18 -1.79
C ILE A 262 -10.33 -15.04 -2.29
N TYR A 263 -11.23 -14.55 -1.44
CA TYR A 263 -12.08 -13.40 -1.78
C TYR A 263 -11.26 -12.14 -2.08
N ASP A 264 -10.17 -11.91 -1.35
CA ASP A 264 -9.25 -10.80 -1.63
C ASP A 264 -8.58 -10.96 -3.00
N GLY A 265 -8.16 -12.19 -3.34
CA GLY A 265 -7.62 -12.49 -4.66
C GLY A 265 -8.61 -12.21 -5.79
N ILE A 266 -9.89 -12.57 -5.62
CA ILE A 266 -10.94 -12.29 -6.60
C ILE A 266 -11.14 -10.77 -6.77
N LYS A 267 -11.08 -10.00 -5.68
CA LYS A 267 -11.27 -8.54 -5.68
C LYS A 267 -10.02 -7.73 -6.03
N TYR A 268 -8.83 -8.35 -6.00
CA TYR A 268 -7.56 -7.65 -6.16
C TYR A 268 -7.47 -6.90 -7.48
N MET A 269 -7.51 -7.63 -8.60
CA MET A 269 -7.38 -7.03 -9.94
C MET A 269 -8.54 -6.08 -10.30
N PRO A 270 -9.82 -6.43 -10.06
CA PRO A 270 -10.91 -5.49 -10.27
C PRO A 270 -10.76 -4.19 -9.50
N GLY A 271 -10.42 -4.25 -8.20
CA GLY A 271 -10.19 -3.07 -7.36
C GLY A 271 -9.00 -2.24 -7.81
N GLN A 272 -7.89 -2.89 -8.14
CA GLN A 272 -6.70 -2.20 -8.66
C GLN A 272 -6.99 -1.47 -9.97
N ASN A 273 -7.63 -2.14 -10.94
CA ASN A 273 -7.99 -1.53 -12.22
C ASN A 273 -8.96 -0.37 -12.04
N PHE A 274 -9.98 -0.52 -11.18
CA PHE A 274 -10.90 0.55 -10.85
C PHE A 274 -10.16 1.77 -10.28
N SER A 275 -9.32 1.58 -9.28
CA SER A 275 -8.59 2.66 -8.61
C SER A 275 -7.58 3.34 -9.54
N LEU A 276 -6.81 2.58 -10.31
CA LEU A 276 -5.86 3.12 -11.27
C LEU A 276 -6.54 4.03 -12.31
N ASN A 277 -7.65 3.56 -12.89
CA ASN A 277 -8.37 4.35 -13.90
C ASN A 277 -9.07 5.57 -13.32
N ALA A 278 -9.73 5.41 -12.17
CA ALA A 278 -10.49 6.50 -11.55
C ALA A 278 -9.59 7.63 -11.00
N LEU A 279 -8.38 7.29 -10.52
CA LEU A 279 -7.46 8.23 -9.91
C LEU A 279 -6.36 8.75 -10.85
N ALA A 280 -6.29 8.27 -12.10
CA ALA A 280 -5.23 8.63 -13.04
C ALA A 280 -5.12 10.16 -13.24
N ALA A 281 -6.24 10.85 -13.47
CA ALA A 281 -6.28 12.29 -13.70
C ALA A 281 -5.94 13.10 -12.44
N GLU A 282 -6.31 12.61 -11.24
CA GLU A 282 -5.95 13.24 -9.96
C GLU A 282 -4.47 13.07 -9.66
N ASN A 283 -3.95 11.85 -9.84
CA ASN A 283 -2.54 11.55 -9.57
C ASN A 283 -1.61 12.32 -10.51
N ALA A 284 -1.98 12.51 -11.77
CA ALA A 284 -1.21 13.27 -12.75
C ALA A 284 -1.03 14.76 -12.39
N LYS A 285 -1.87 15.31 -11.49
CA LYS A 285 -1.80 16.71 -11.03
C LYS A 285 -0.93 16.90 -9.79
N VAL A 286 -0.43 15.82 -9.18
CA VAL A 286 0.37 15.92 -7.96
C VAL A 286 1.67 16.68 -8.24
N ASP A 287 1.88 17.75 -7.47
CA ASP A 287 3.10 18.56 -7.47
C ASP A 287 3.39 19.10 -6.05
N TRP A 288 3.89 18.21 -5.20
CA TRP A 288 4.25 18.57 -3.82
C TRP A 288 5.54 19.39 -3.75
N LEU A 289 6.37 19.32 -4.78
CA LEU A 289 7.59 20.11 -4.87
C LEU A 289 7.33 21.64 -4.78
N ASN A 290 6.18 22.04 -5.26
CA ASN A 290 5.75 23.45 -5.27
C ASN A 290 4.60 23.73 -4.29
N ALA A 291 3.75 22.74 -3.97
CA ALA A 291 2.54 22.93 -3.21
C ALA A 291 2.66 22.62 -1.71
N ALA A 292 3.61 21.78 -1.27
CA ALA A 292 3.68 21.30 0.11
C ALA A 292 5.11 21.03 0.56
N THR A 293 5.84 22.06 0.95
CA THR A 293 7.22 21.95 1.48
C THR A 293 7.30 22.27 2.98
N ARG A 294 6.25 22.81 3.60
CA ARG A 294 6.23 23.13 5.03
C ARG A 294 5.39 22.15 5.82
N PHE A 295 6.00 21.54 6.83
CA PHE A 295 5.38 20.55 7.69
C PHE A 295 5.44 20.98 9.16
N GLN A 296 4.37 20.70 9.91
CA GLN A 296 4.29 21.01 11.35
C GLN A 296 4.69 19.82 12.25
N MET A 297 5.06 18.69 11.64
CA MET A 297 5.50 17.48 12.32
C MET A 297 6.87 17.04 11.78
N PRO A 298 7.59 16.16 12.49
CA PRO A 298 8.76 15.47 11.98
C PRO A 298 8.48 14.74 10.68
N VAL A 299 9.41 14.82 9.72
CA VAL A 299 9.32 14.24 8.39
C VAL A 299 10.49 13.31 8.12
N PHE A 300 10.19 12.11 7.64
CA PHE A 300 11.17 11.11 7.23
C PHE A 300 10.88 10.72 5.78
N ILE A 301 11.88 10.84 4.89
CA ILE A 301 11.79 10.38 3.50
C ILE A 301 12.73 9.20 3.33
N LEU A 302 12.17 8.07 2.93
CA LEU A 302 12.85 6.78 2.80
C LEU A 302 12.83 6.36 1.33
N ALA A 303 13.98 6.41 0.69
CA ALA A 303 14.10 6.17 -0.75
C ALA A 303 15.02 4.99 -1.05
N GLY A 304 14.60 4.09 -1.93
CA GLY A 304 15.51 3.11 -2.51
C GLY A 304 16.45 3.77 -3.52
N ARG A 305 17.71 3.40 -3.49
CA ARG A 305 18.77 3.98 -4.35
C ARG A 305 18.44 3.85 -5.84
N PHE A 306 17.77 2.78 -6.20
CA PHE A 306 17.45 2.44 -7.58
C PHE A 306 16.00 2.77 -7.96
N ASP A 307 15.25 3.47 -7.10
CA ASP A 307 13.87 3.87 -7.44
C ASP A 307 13.86 4.81 -8.65
N ARG A 308 13.27 4.31 -9.73
CA ARG A 308 12.98 5.04 -10.97
C ARG A 308 11.48 5.09 -11.26
N ASN A 309 10.68 4.55 -10.37
CA ASN A 309 9.24 4.64 -10.45
C ASN A 309 8.73 6.01 -10.00
N THR A 310 9.24 6.51 -8.86
CA THR A 310 8.99 7.85 -8.34
C THR A 310 10.25 8.73 -8.34
N ASP A 311 11.30 8.27 -8.98
CA ASP A 311 12.65 8.81 -9.10
C ASP A 311 13.29 9.26 -7.77
N ALA A 312 14.24 8.46 -7.30
CA ALA A 312 14.89 8.67 -6.00
C ALA A 312 15.61 10.02 -5.89
N ASN A 313 16.14 10.57 -7.00
CA ASN A 313 16.77 11.88 -6.98
C ASN A 313 15.73 12.99 -6.81
N LEU A 314 14.55 12.85 -7.45
CA LEU A 314 13.45 13.79 -7.28
C LEU A 314 12.93 13.78 -5.82
N GLN A 315 12.91 12.60 -5.17
CA GLN A 315 12.59 12.51 -3.75
C GLN A 315 13.60 13.25 -2.87
N HIS A 316 14.89 13.15 -3.20
CA HIS A 316 15.95 13.88 -2.49
C HIS A 316 15.87 15.40 -2.74
N GLU A 317 15.64 15.83 -3.99
CA GLU A 317 15.40 17.24 -4.33
C GLU A 317 14.23 17.84 -3.54
N TYR A 318 13.16 17.05 -3.35
CA TYR A 318 12.03 17.45 -2.51
C TYR A 318 12.42 17.56 -1.05
N PHE A 319 13.13 16.56 -0.52
CA PHE A 319 13.60 16.56 0.87
C PHE A 319 14.44 17.80 1.20
N GLU A 320 15.30 18.24 0.29
CA GLU A 320 16.10 19.45 0.50
C GLU A 320 15.22 20.68 0.69
N LYS A 321 14.09 20.78 -0.01
CA LYS A 321 13.13 21.89 0.11
C LYS A 321 12.19 21.78 1.32
N ILE A 322 12.09 20.63 1.97
CA ILE A 322 11.20 20.46 3.13
C ILE A 322 11.68 21.32 4.30
N GLU A 323 10.76 22.06 4.87
CA GLU A 323 10.86 22.76 6.16
C GLU A 323 9.99 22.02 7.18
N ALA A 324 10.58 21.51 8.27
CA ALA A 324 9.88 20.75 9.31
C ALA A 324 10.58 20.94 10.65
N PRO A 325 9.93 20.66 11.81
CA PRO A 325 10.58 20.70 13.12
C PRO A 325 11.80 19.79 13.22
N SER A 326 11.79 18.66 12.54
CA SER A 326 12.96 17.83 12.22
C SER A 326 12.68 17.07 10.92
N LYS A 327 13.73 16.81 10.16
CA LYS A 327 13.64 16.03 8.94
C LYS A 327 14.83 15.09 8.80
N GLN A 328 14.59 13.90 8.26
CA GLN A 328 15.64 12.93 7.96
C GLN A 328 15.39 12.31 6.59
N PHE A 329 16.47 12.05 5.85
CA PHE A 329 16.46 11.29 4.60
C PHE A 329 17.26 10.00 4.78
N ARG A 330 16.70 8.88 4.31
CA ARG A 330 17.40 7.60 4.36
C ARG A 330 17.44 6.94 2.99
N TRP A 331 18.65 6.65 2.51
CA TRP A 331 18.86 5.78 1.37
C TRP A 331 18.82 4.31 1.78
N PHE A 332 18.09 3.50 1.02
CA PHE A 332 18.13 2.04 1.05
C PHE A 332 18.95 1.59 -0.16
N GLU A 333 20.15 1.13 0.10
CA GLU A 333 21.19 0.99 -0.91
C GLU A 333 21.00 -0.21 -1.84
N LYS A 334 20.10 -1.13 -1.51
CA LYS A 334 19.80 -2.36 -2.27
C LYS A 334 18.37 -2.41 -2.76
N SER A 335 17.61 -1.33 -2.61
CA SER A 335 16.20 -1.26 -2.97
C SER A 335 15.95 -0.34 -4.15
N ALA A 336 14.91 -0.64 -4.93
CA ALA A 336 14.27 0.28 -5.84
C ALA A 336 13.05 0.94 -5.15
N HIS A 337 11.84 0.73 -5.68
CA HIS A 337 10.65 1.46 -5.23
C HIS A 337 10.09 1.03 -3.86
N SER A 338 10.44 -0.17 -3.39
CA SER A 338 9.78 -0.79 -2.24
C SER A 338 10.73 -1.22 -1.11
N PRO A 339 11.48 -0.29 -0.47
CA PRO A 339 12.36 -0.61 0.66
C PRO A 339 11.73 -1.48 1.76
N PRO A 340 10.44 -1.34 2.13
CA PRO A 340 9.81 -2.19 3.14
C PRO A 340 9.80 -3.67 2.80
N PHE A 341 9.88 -4.01 1.51
CA PHE A 341 9.78 -5.39 1.01
C PHE A 341 11.10 -5.88 0.41
N GLU A 342 12.00 -4.97 0.02
CA GLU A 342 13.30 -5.28 -0.57
C GLU A 342 14.42 -5.33 0.47
N GLU A 343 14.36 -4.48 1.50
CA GLU A 343 15.31 -4.43 2.65
C GLU A 343 14.55 -4.38 3.98
N PRO A 344 13.66 -5.35 4.29
CA PRO A 344 12.73 -5.27 5.42
C PRO A 344 13.43 -5.15 6.77
N GLU A 345 14.55 -5.82 6.99
CA GLU A 345 15.29 -5.75 8.26
C GLU A 345 15.84 -4.33 8.50
N ALA A 346 16.42 -3.72 7.46
CA ALA A 346 16.95 -2.36 7.54
C ALA A 346 15.83 -1.33 7.70
N PHE A 347 14.70 -1.54 7.01
CA PHE A 347 13.52 -0.69 7.10
C PHE A 347 12.90 -0.74 8.51
N ASN A 348 12.65 -1.93 9.03
CA ASN A 348 12.10 -2.13 10.36
C ASN A 348 13.01 -1.55 11.44
N ALA A 349 14.32 -1.81 11.34
CA ALA A 349 15.30 -1.26 12.27
C ALA A 349 15.32 0.27 12.26
N TYR A 350 15.16 0.89 11.08
CA TYR A 350 15.10 2.35 10.97
C TYR A 350 13.85 2.93 11.66
N LEU A 351 12.67 2.35 11.41
CA LEU A 351 11.44 2.79 12.07
C LEU A 351 11.52 2.66 13.60
N ILE A 352 12.10 1.57 14.09
CA ILE A 352 12.24 1.33 15.54
C ILE A 352 13.28 2.28 16.17
N LYS A 353 14.41 2.52 15.52
CA LYS A 353 15.53 3.25 16.11
C LYS A 353 15.45 4.76 15.90
N GLU A 354 14.89 5.22 14.78
CA GLU A 354 14.90 6.63 14.40
C GLU A 354 13.51 7.27 14.50
N VAL A 355 12.45 6.58 14.05
CA VAL A 355 11.11 7.16 14.02
C VAL A 355 10.41 7.02 15.38
N LEU A 356 10.43 5.83 15.98
CA LEU A 356 9.72 5.56 17.24
C LEU A 356 10.13 6.51 18.39
N PRO A 357 11.43 6.79 18.66
CA PRO A 357 11.81 7.71 19.74
C PRO A 357 11.26 9.12 19.52
N VAL A 358 11.27 9.61 18.28
CA VAL A 358 10.71 10.93 17.94
C VAL A 358 9.21 10.99 18.18
N VAL A 359 8.49 9.94 17.79
CA VAL A 359 7.03 9.81 18.01
C VAL A 359 6.71 9.76 19.50
N MET A 360 7.46 8.97 20.30
CA MET A 360 7.26 8.87 21.75
C MET A 360 7.51 10.18 22.46
N ALA A 361 8.60 10.89 22.14
CA ALA A 361 8.92 12.19 22.74
C ALA A 361 7.80 13.22 22.44
N ARG A 362 7.26 13.23 21.22
CA ARG A 362 6.19 14.16 20.86
C ARG A 362 4.87 13.84 21.56
N GLN A 363 4.55 12.58 21.77
CA GLN A 363 3.37 12.17 22.54
C GLN A 363 3.46 12.54 24.03
N GLN A 364 4.67 12.57 24.61
CA GLN A 364 4.90 12.99 26.01
C GLN A 364 4.82 14.52 26.16
N ASN A 365 5.37 15.28 25.23
CA ASN A 365 5.44 16.76 25.31
C ASN A 365 4.14 17.46 24.88
N GLY A 366 3.18 16.75 24.34
CA GLY A 366 1.86 17.25 23.94
C GLY A 366 0.75 16.94 24.97
N GLY A 367 1.13 16.47 26.18
CA GLY A 367 0.23 16.19 27.30
C GLY A 367 -0.16 17.44 28.09
#